data_cb4f51db3af95fa078504e2e2e229b90
#
_entry.id   cb4f51db3af95fa078504e2e2e229b90
#
_cell.length_a   1.000
_cell.length_b   1.000
_cell.length_c   1.000
_cell.angle_alpha   90.00
_cell.angle_beta   90.00
_cell.angle_gamma   90.00
#
_symmetry.space_group_name_H-M   'P 1'
#
loop_
_entity.id
_entity.type
_entity.pdbx_description
1 polymer ?
#
loop_
_entity_poly.entity_id
_entity_poly.type
_entity_poly.pdbx_seq_one_letter_code
_entity_poly.pdbx_strand_id
1 'polypeptide(L)'
;TISQAREMLDQNINLIADPSLMADMDKACARIGEALASGERIAVYGDYDVDGITAVSLVVSWLREKGADCIYYIPDRIEEGYGVNISAIDRLRENGVKLIITVDLGITAIEEAEYARQNGIDMIITDHHECREQLPNAVAVINPCRPDCGYPFKTLSGVGVAFMLVLGFEGMDNIETVCSRYSDLVAVGTIADVMPLQGVNRALSARGIEEINRGRRVGLRVLINEAVQEERVNSGVIGFSVAPRINAAGRLGCADCAVELFLTDSCREAQELAGKLC
;
A
#
# COMPACT_ATOMS: atom_id res chain seq x y z
N THR A 1 8.46 -30.38 11.86
CA THR A 1 7.40 -31.42 11.91
C THR A 1 6.48 -31.29 10.69
N ILE A 2 5.68 -32.34 10.41
CA ILE A 2 4.68 -32.30 9.34
C ILE A 2 3.63 -31.18 9.59
N SER A 3 3.28 -30.93 10.86
CA SER A 3 2.37 -29.84 11.24
C SER A 3 2.94 -28.48 10.85
N GLN A 4 4.20 -28.20 11.17
CA GLN A 4 4.89 -26.97 10.78
C GLN A 4 4.98 -26.80 9.26
N ALA A 5 5.26 -27.89 8.54
CA ALA A 5 5.30 -27.84 7.08
C ALA A 5 3.91 -27.54 6.47
N ARG A 6 2.83 -28.08 7.04
CA ARG A 6 1.45 -27.73 6.62
C ARG A 6 1.12 -26.26 6.89
N GLU A 7 1.45 -25.77 8.07
CA GLU A 7 1.25 -24.38 8.45
C GLU A 7 2.03 -23.42 7.53
N MET A 8 3.29 -23.75 7.22
CA MET A 8 4.10 -22.96 6.27
C MET A 8 3.56 -22.97 4.85
N LEU A 9 2.84 -24.02 4.45
CA LEU A 9 2.27 -24.16 3.10
C LEU A 9 0.81 -23.72 3.02
N ASP A 10 0.19 -23.36 4.14
CA ASP A 10 -1.18 -22.90 4.17
C ASP A 10 -1.34 -21.58 3.40
N GLN A 11 -2.36 -21.51 2.57
CA GLN A 11 -2.70 -20.36 1.72
C GLN A 11 -4.10 -19.84 2.03
N ASN A 12 -4.68 -20.27 3.15
CA ASN A 12 -6.03 -19.92 3.52
C ASN A 12 -6.10 -18.47 4.01
N ILE A 13 -6.99 -17.68 3.45
CA ILE A 13 -7.24 -16.29 3.89
C ILE A 13 -7.76 -16.21 5.34
N ASN A 14 -8.27 -17.32 5.90
CA ASN A 14 -8.61 -17.40 7.33
C ASN A 14 -7.40 -17.26 8.27
N LEU A 15 -6.18 -17.27 7.76
CA LEU A 15 -4.97 -16.88 8.50
C LEU A 15 -4.89 -15.39 8.79
N ILE A 16 -5.67 -14.58 8.07
CA ILE A 16 -5.75 -13.13 8.28
C ILE A 16 -6.54 -12.88 9.57
N ALA A 17 -5.84 -12.45 10.60
CA ALA A 17 -6.46 -12.06 11.86
C ALA A 17 -7.21 -10.73 11.69
N ASP A 18 -8.15 -10.46 12.60
CA ASP A 18 -8.92 -9.22 12.59
C ASP A 18 -8.00 -7.99 12.67
N PRO A 19 -8.07 -7.06 11.70
CA PRO A 19 -7.28 -5.84 11.71
C PRO A 19 -7.50 -4.95 12.94
N SER A 20 -8.63 -5.07 13.63
CA SER A 20 -8.90 -4.35 14.88
C SER A 20 -7.90 -4.67 16.00
N LEU A 21 -7.13 -5.76 15.87
CA LEU A 21 -6.03 -6.09 16.77
C LEU A 21 -4.78 -5.21 16.53
N MET A 22 -4.71 -4.46 15.42
CA MET A 22 -3.66 -3.49 15.20
C MET A 22 -3.90 -2.24 16.05
N ALA A 23 -2.85 -1.79 16.72
CA ALA A 23 -2.91 -0.56 17.51
C ALA A 23 -3.37 0.62 16.62
N ASP A 24 -4.24 1.47 17.16
CA ASP A 24 -4.84 2.66 16.52
C ASP A 24 -5.70 2.39 15.26
N MET A 25 -6.03 1.15 14.92
CA MET A 25 -6.88 0.85 13.78
C MET A 25 -8.27 1.51 13.89
N ASP A 26 -8.85 1.49 15.06
CA ASP A 26 -10.14 2.12 15.38
C ASP A 26 -10.10 3.64 15.15
N LYS A 27 -9.03 4.30 15.59
CA LYS A 27 -8.84 5.75 15.39
C LYS A 27 -8.67 6.10 13.91
N ALA A 28 -7.89 5.28 13.17
CA ALA A 28 -7.71 5.47 11.74
C ALA A 28 -9.04 5.35 10.97
N CYS A 29 -9.79 4.28 11.24
CA CYS A 29 -11.08 4.06 10.61
C CYS A 29 -12.08 5.18 10.93
N ALA A 30 -12.13 5.64 12.20
CA ALA A 30 -12.98 6.75 12.59
C ALA A 30 -12.61 8.04 11.85
N ARG A 31 -11.32 8.40 11.81
CA ARG A 31 -10.85 9.63 11.15
C ARG A 31 -11.07 9.62 9.63
N ILE A 32 -10.86 8.48 8.99
CA ILE A 32 -11.16 8.31 7.56
C ILE A 32 -12.67 8.47 7.33
N GLY A 33 -13.51 7.86 8.18
CA GLY A 33 -14.96 8.01 8.12
C GLY A 33 -15.43 9.45 8.24
N GLU A 34 -14.83 10.23 9.14
CA GLU A 34 -15.09 11.67 9.29
C GLU A 34 -14.70 12.45 8.03
N ALA A 35 -13.51 12.18 7.46
CA ALA A 35 -13.05 12.84 6.23
C ALA A 35 -13.98 12.56 5.05
N LEU A 36 -14.40 11.30 4.87
CA LEU A 36 -15.36 10.92 3.83
C LEU A 36 -16.71 11.60 4.02
N ALA A 37 -17.25 11.62 5.25
CA ALA A 37 -18.53 12.23 5.55
C ALA A 37 -18.53 13.75 5.37
N SER A 38 -17.39 14.41 5.63
CA SER A 38 -17.22 15.85 5.52
C SER A 38 -16.74 16.32 4.14
N GLY A 39 -16.44 15.40 3.21
CA GLY A 39 -15.90 15.72 1.89
C GLY A 39 -14.51 16.37 1.95
N GLU A 40 -13.71 16.02 2.96
CA GLU A 40 -12.35 16.53 3.09
C GLU A 40 -11.44 15.95 1.99
N ARG A 41 -10.52 16.78 1.49
CA ARG A 41 -9.48 16.29 0.59
C ARG A 41 -8.45 15.47 1.34
N ILE A 42 -8.22 14.24 0.85
CA ILE A 42 -7.28 13.27 1.42
C ILE A 42 -6.07 13.13 0.49
N ALA A 43 -4.86 13.10 1.05
CA ALA A 43 -3.66 12.74 0.32
C ALA A 43 -3.15 11.37 0.78
N VAL A 44 -2.82 10.49 -0.17
CA VAL A 44 -2.07 9.25 0.09
C VAL A 44 -0.60 9.53 -0.22
N TYR A 45 0.25 9.43 0.79
CA TYR A 45 1.68 9.73 0.69
C TYR A 45 2.46 8.42 0.80
N GLY A 46 3.15 8.00 -0.25
CA GLY A 46 3.86 6.71 -0.28
C GLY A 46 5.32 6.80 -0.68
N ASP A 47 6.02 5.68 -0.57
CA ASP A 47 7.39 5.54 -1.05
C ASP A 47 7.43 5.32 -2.57
N TYR A 48 8.59 5.54 -3.16
CA TYR A 48 8.87 5.43 -4.61
C TYR A 48 9.22 4.02 -5.08
N ASP A 49 9.35 3.05 -4.18
CA ASP A 49 9.61 1.66 -4.55
C ASP A 49 8.31 0.88 -4.85
N VAL A 50 8.45 -0.41 -5.18
CA VAL A 50 7.29 -1.22 -5.59
C VAL A 50 6.28 -1.39 -4.47
N ASP A 51 6.72 -1.54 -3.21
CA ASP A 51 5.84 -1.72 -2.07
C ASP A 51 5.05 -0.43 -1.81
N GLY A 52 5.73 0.73 -1.77
CA GLY A 52 5.09 2.03 -1.65
C GLY A 52 4.13 2.34 -2.81
N ILE A 53 4.56 2.13 -4.06
CA ILE A 53 3.73 2.36 -5.26
C ILE A 53 2.47 1.50 -5.24
N THR A 54 2.57 0.21 -4.88
CA THR A 54 1.41 -0.68 -4.80
C THR A 54 0.49 -0.31 -3.63
N ALA A 55 1.06 0.11 -2.50
CA ALA A 55 0.31 0.60 -1.35
C ALA A 55 -0.47 1.89 -1.67
N VAL A 56 0.17 2.88 -2.33
CA VAL A 56 -0.49 4.09 -2.83
C VAL A 56 -1.64 3.72 -3.76
N SER A 57 -1.37 2.88 -4.76
CA SER A 57 -2.37 2.48 -5.76
C SER A 57 -3.57 1.79 -5.12
N LEU A 58 -3.34 0.95 -4.10
CA LEU A 58 -4.38 0.26 -3.35
C LEU A 58 -5.29 1.27 -2.62
N VAL A 59 -4.68 2.14 -1.80
CA VAL A 59 -5.46 3.07 -0.96
C VAL A 59 -6.15 4.13 -1.81
N VAL A 60 -5.50 4.65 -2.85
CA VAL A 60 -6.12 5.62 -3.78
C VAL A 60 -7.30 4.99 -4.53
N SER A 61 -7.14 3.76 -5.04
CA SER A 61 -8.23 3.04 -5.72
C SER A 61 -9.43 2.88 -4.79
N TRP A 62 -9.18 2.44 -3.54
CA TRP A 62 -10.21 2.27 -2.53
C TRP A 62 -10.91 3.59 -2.16
N LEU A 63 -10.16 4.67 -1.92
CA LEU A 63 -10.72 5.98 -1.59
C LEU A 63 -11.57 6.54 -2.74
N ARG A 64 -11.13 6.39 -3.99
CA ARG A 64 -11.89 6.79 -5.18
C ARG A 64 -13.21 6.01 -5.31
N GLU A 65 -13.21 4.71 -5.00
CA GLU A 65 -14.44 3.90 -4.96
C GLU A 65 -15.43 4.37 -3.87
N LYS A 66 -14.93 4.93 -2.76
CA LYS A 66 -15.75 5.57 -1.72
C LYS A 66 -16.23 6.99 -2.10
N GLY A 67 -15.82 7.50 -3.25
CA GLY A 67 -16.18 8.85 -3.71
C GLY A 67 -15.37 9.96 -3.03
N ALA A 68 -14.23 9.65 -2.42
CA ALA A 68 -13.36 10.64 -1.80
C ALA A 68 -12.72 11.59 -2.82
N ASP A 69 -12.59 12.86 -2.47
CA ASP A 69 -11.65 13.78 -3.13
C ASP A 69 -10.23 13.42 -2.64
N CYS A 70 -9.53 12.58 -3.41
CA CYS A 70 -8.20 12.12 -3.03
C CYS A 70 -7.17 12.37 -4.12
N ILE A 71 -5.98 12.77 -3.66
CA ILE A 71 -4.75 12.88 -4.43
C ILE A 71 -3.71 11.94 -3.85
N TYR A 72 -2.65 11.68 -4.60
CA TYR A 72 -1.50 10.98 -4.04
C TYR A 72 -0.24 11.83 -4.18
N TYR A 73 0.79 11.49 -3.43
CA TYR A 73 2.10 12.10 -3.45
C TYR A 73 3.19 11.05 -3.24
N ILE A 74 4.15 11.02 -4.15
CA ILE A 74 5.36 10.21 -4.02
C ILE A 74 6.55 11.17 -4.11
N PRO A 75 7.44 11.22 -3.10
CA PRO A 75 8.59 12.11 -3.11
C PRO A 75 9.57 11.71 -4.22
N ASP A 76 10.17 12.71 -4.88
CA ASP A 76 11.26 12.44 -5.80
C ASP A 76 12.49 11.99 -5.02
N ARG A 77 13.00 10.79 -5.37
CA ARG A 77 14.14 10.19 -4.68
C ARG A 77 15.38 11.05 -4.69
N ILE A 78 15.63 11.80 -5.78
CA ILE A 78 16.86 12.57 -6.00
C ILE A 78 16.76 13.95 -5.38
N GLU A 79 15.60 14.61 -5.54
CA GLU A 79 15.39 15.99 -5.09
C GLU A 79 14.92 16.07 -3.63
N GLU A 80 14.10 15.12 -3.18
CA GLU A 80 13.43 15.18 -1.88
C GLU A 80 13.93 14.13 -0.88
N GLY A 81 14.56 13.05 -1.37
CA GLY A 81 15.04 11.95 -0.53
C GLY A 81 13.94 10.98 -0.11
N TYR A 82 14.22 10.23 0.95
CA TYR A 82 13.30 9.22 1.51
C TYR A 82 12.47 9.78 2.66
N GLY A 83 11.22 9.37 2.73
CA GLY A 83 10.32 9.65 3.85
C GLY A 83 9.42 10.87 3.65
N VAL A 84 8.68 11.21 4.69
CA VAL A 84 7.84 12.42 4.71
C VAL A 84 8.74 13.65 4.82
N ASN A 85 8.40 14.72 4.12
CA ASN A 85 9.13 15.98 4.22
C ASN A 85 8.20 17.18 4.37
N ILE A 86 8.69 18.24 5.03
CA ILE A 86 7.91 19.43 5.37
C ILE A 86 7.45 20.17 4.10
N SER A 87 8.30 20.24 3.06
CA SER A 87 7.94 20.92 1.82
C SER A 87 6.78 20.25 1.08
N ALA A 88 6.70 18.92 1.13
CA ALA A 88 5.58 18.17 0.61
C ALA A 88 4.29 18.42 1.42
N ILE A 89 4.40 18.49 2.76
CA ILE A 89 3.25 18.84 3.63
C ILE A 89 2.72 20.23 3.29
N ASP A 90 3.59 21.21 3.05
CA ASP A 90 3.18 22.56 2.65
C ASP A 90 2.47 22.55 1.30
N ARG A 91 3.00 21.84 0.29
CA ARG A 91 2.33 21.68 -1.01
C ARG A 91 0.95 21.02 -0.87
N LEU A 92 0.82 20.00 -0.04
CA LEU A 92 -0.45 19.31 0.21
C LEU A 92 -1.44 20.25 0.93
N ARG A 93 -0.97 21.05 1.89
CA ARG A 93 -1.78 22.07 2.57
C ARG A 93 -2.31 23.11 1.59
N GLU A 94 -1.46 23.63 0.69
CA GLU A 94 -1.85 24.59 -0.34
C GLU A 94 -2.89 24.03 -1.31
N ASN A 95 -2.87 22.71 -1.53
CA ASN A 95 -3.88 21.98 -2.29
C ASN A 95 -5.16 21.66 -1.49
N GLY A 96 -5.28 22.15 -0.25
CA GLY A 96 -6.48 21.99 0.57
C GLY A 96 -6.60 20.63 1.27
N VAL A 97 -5.54 19.85 1.34
CA VAL A 97 -5.53 18.54 2.05
C VAL A 97 -5.76 18.75 3.54
N LYS A 98 -6.60 17.91 4.13
CA LYS A 98 -6.94 17.90 5.57
C LYS A 98 -6.47 16.63 6.26
N LEU A 99 -6.33 15.54 5.51
CA LEU A 99 -5.85 14.26 6.00
C LEU A 99 -4.77 13.71 5.08
N ILE A 100 -3.62 13.36 5.65
CA ILE A 100 -2.56 12.61 4.97
C ILE A 100 -2.58 11.17 5.50
N ILE A 101 -2.68 10.20 4.61
CA ILE A 101 -2.49 8.79 4.92
C ILE A 101 -1.15 8.38 4.34
N THR A 102 -0.15 8.12 5.19
CA THR A 102 1.13 7.59 4.72
C THR A 102 1.05 6.08 4.55
N VAL A 103 1.70 5.56 3.53
CA VAL A 103 1.79 4.14 3.25
C VAL A 103 3.23 3.73 2.98
N ASP A 104 3.68 2.65 3.62
CA ASP A 104 5.04 2.11 3.50
C ASP A 104 6.15 3.07 3.96
N LEU A 105 5.80 4.08 4.73
CA LEU A 105 6.72 5.03 5.36
C LEU A 105 6.03 5.81 6.47
N GLY A 106 6.82 6.56 7.23
CA GLY A 106 6.28 7.55 8.18
C GLY A 106 6.52 7.20 9.64
N ILE A 107 6.91 5.96 10.00
CA ILE A 107 7.14 5.59 11.41
C ILE A 107 8.24 6.41 12.07
N THR A 108 9.11 7.04 11.31
CA THR A 108 10.18 7.89 11.79
C THR A 108 9.91 9.39 11.65
N ALA A 109 8.76 9.78 11.09
CA ALA A 109 8.39 11.16 10.75
C ALA A 109 7.85 11.94 11.97
N ILE A 110 8.68 12.09 13.01
CA ILE A 110 8.26 12.71 14.29
C ILE A 110 8.04 14.23 14.12
N GLU A 111 9.00 14.90 13.51
CA GLU A 111 8.96 16.35 13.31
C GLU A 111 7.91 16.73 12.27
N GLU A 112 7.79 15.93 11.22
CA GLU A 112 6.85 16.13 10.12
C GLU A 112 5.41 15.94 10.57
N ALA A 113 5.12 14.92 11.40
CA ALA A 113 3.78 14.70 11.95
C ALA A 113 3.37 15.86 12.89
N GLU A 114 4.29 16.34 13.71
CA GLU A 114 4.02 17.49 14.58
C GLU A 114 3.82 18.77 13.76
N TYR A 115 4.61 18.95 12.69
CA TYR A 115 4.44 20.08 11.76
C TYR A 115 3.08 20.03 11.06
N ALA A 116 2.67 18.88 10.54
CA ALA A 116 1.35 18.71 9.92
C ALA A 116 0.22 19.07 10.88
N ARG A 117 0.28 18.53 12.12
CA ARG A 117 -0.70 18.80 13.18
C ARG A 117 -0.81 20.31 13.52
N GLN A 118 0.34 21.00 13.64
CA GLN A 118 0.36 22.45 13.92
C GLN A 118 -0.22 23.27 12.76
N ASN A 119 -0.20 22.74 11.56
CA ASN A 119 -0.74 23.37 10.35
C ASN A 119 -2.17 22.90 9.98
N GLY A 120 -2.85 22.19 10.89
CA GLY A 120 -4.23 21.76 10.73
C GLY A 120 -4.43 20.66 9.70
N ILE A 121 -3.43 19.77 9.55
CA ILE A 121 -3.49 18.55 8.75
C ILE A 121 -3.32 17.37 9.70
N ASP A 122 -4.28 16.46 9.68
CA ASP A 122 -4.19 15.20 10.40
C ASP A 122 -3.37 14.19 9.60
N MET A 123 -2.66 13.30 10.33
CA MET A 123 -1.93 12.21 9.71
C MET A 123 -2.38 10.86 10.26
N ILE A 124 -2.52 9.90 9.37
CA ILE A 124 -2.61 8.46 9.66
C ILE A 124 -1.37 7.82 9.04
N ILE A 125 -0.57 7.16 9.85
CA ILE A 125 0.67 6.52 9.42
C ILE A 125 0.41 5.02 9.31
N THR A 126 0.66 4.43 8.12
CA THR A 126 0.72 2.98 7.93
C THR A 126 2.11 2.60 7.46
N ASP A 127 2.79 1.78 8.24
CA ASP A 127 4.19 1.42 8.01
C ASP A 127 4.48 0.02 8.56
N HIS A 128 5.55 -0.61 8.08
CA HIS A 128 5.99 -1.91 8.54
C HIS A 128 7.45 -1.92 9.03
N HIS A 129 8.15 -0.82 8.86
CA HIS A 129 9.53 -0.66 9.29
C HIS A 129 9.66 -0.68 10.82
N GLU A 130 10.87 -0.94 11.31
CA GLU A 130 11.16 -0.97 12.75
C GLU A 130 10.81 0.36 13.43
N CYS A 131 10.12 0.27 14.56
CA CYS A 131 9.74 1.42 15.34
C CYS A 131 10.93 1.94 16.16
N ARG A 132 11.03 3.27 16.28
CA ARG A 132 11.91 3.92 17.26
C ARG A 132 11.24 3.94 18.64
N GLU A 133 11.99 4.37 19.66
CA GLU A 133 11.47 4.54 21.03
C GLU A 133 10.28 5.50 21.08
N GLN A 134 10.32 6.56 20.28
CA GLN A 134 9.24 7.54 20.15
C GLN A 134 8.49 7.36 18.82
N LEU A 135 7.17 7.31 18.91
CA LEU A 135 6.29 7.31 17.74
C LEU A 135 5.91 8.73 17.32
N PRO A 136 5.62 8.97 16.03
CA PRO A 136 5.08 10.23 15.55
C PRO A 136 3.75 10.59 16.24
N ASN A 137 3.55 11.88 16.50
CA ASN A 137 2.31 12.42 17.08
C ASN A 137 1.23 12.58 15.98
N ALA A 138 0.80 11.45 15.42
CA ALA A 138 -0.26 11.35 14.42
C ALA A 138 -1.59 10.93 15.08
N VAL A 139 -2.70 11.08 14.36
CA VAL A 139 -4.03 10.61 14.80
C VAL A 139 -4.02 9.10 15.04
N ALA A 140 -3.37 8.38 14.13
CA ALA A 140 -3.17 6.94 14.23
C ALA A 140 -1.82 6.54 13.65
N VAL A 141 -1.18 5.53 14.26
CA VAL A 141 0.05 4.92 13.78
C VAL A 141 -0.17 3.41 13.71
N ILE A 142 -0.45 2.90 12.52
CA ILE A 142 -0.70 1.49 12.27
C ILE A 142 0.62 0.85 11.81
N ASN A 143 1.23 0.07 12.69
CA ASN A 143 2.44 -0.68 12.38
C ASN A 143 2.47 -1.97 13.22
N PRO A 144 2.54 -3.15 12.59
CA PRO A 144 2.55 -4.43 13.30
C PRO A 144 3.79 -4.60 14.19
N CYS A 145 4.90 -3.90 13.90
CA CYS A 145 6.14 -3.98 14.66
C CYS A 145 6.13 -3.17 15.97
N ARG A 146 5.11 -2.36 16.21
CA ARG A 146 4.97 -1.63 17.48
C ARG A 146 4.93 -2.59 18.66
N PRO A 147 5.61 -2.26 19.78
CA PRO A 147 5.62 -3.11 20.98
C PRO A 147 4.24 -3.32 21.59
N ASP A 148 3.34 -2.33 21.47
CA ASP A 148 1.97 -2.34 21.98
C ASP A 148 0.94 -2.89 20.99
N CYS A 149 1.36 -3.31 19.80
CA CYS A 149 0.47 -3.85 18.79
C CYS A 149 0.10 -5.31 19.10
N GLY A 150 -1.20 -5.59 19.21
CA GLY A 150 -1.74 -6.93 19.46
C GLY A 150 -1.86 -7.82 18.24
N TYR A 151 -1.61 -7.31 17.03
CA TYR A 151 -1.73 -8.09 15.79
C TYR A 151 -0.68 -9.21 15.77
N PRO A 152 -1.09 -10.47 15.51
CA PRO A 152 -0.20 -11.63 15.71
C PRO A 152 0.91 -11.75 14.65
N PHE A 153 0.68 -11.26 13.43
CA PHE A 153 1.62 -11.37 12.32
C PHE A 153 2.40 -10.06 12.13
N LYS A 154 3.72 -10.10 12.39
CA LYS A 154 4.57 -8.90 12.49
C LYS A 154 5.30 -8.53 11.20
N THR A 155 5.37 -9.43 10.24
CA THR A 155 6.20 -9.29 9.02
C THR A 155 5.35 -8.99 7.77
N LEU A 156 4.31 -8.16 7.90
CA LEU A 156 3.60 -7.61 6.75
C LEU A 156 4.53 -6.69 5.96
N SER A 157 4.33 -6.59 4.64
CA SER A 157 4.88 -5.51 3.80
C SER A 157 4.10 -4.21 3.99
N GLY A 158 4.60 -3.09 3.49
CA GLY A 158 3.89 -1.81 3.54
C GLY A 158 2.52 -1.87 2.87
N VAL A 159 2.42 -2.46 1.67
CA VAL A 159 1.12 -2.70 1.02
C VAL A 159 0.25 -3.68 1.82
N GLY A 160 0.85 -4.62 2.53
CA GLY A 160 0.13 -5.51 3.44
C GLY A 160 -0.51 -4.75 4.59
N VAL A 161 0.18 -3.79 5.19
CA VAL A 161 -0.38 -2.90 6.23
C VAL A 161 -1.48 -2.00 5.65
N ALA A 162 -1.27 -1.43 4.47
CA ALA A 162 -2.30 -0.66 3.76
C ALA A 162 -3.55 -1.49 3.47
N PHE A 163 -3.38 -2.77 3.09
CA PHE A 163 -4.49 -3.71 2.92
C PHE A 163 -5.25 -3.94 4.24
N MET A 164 -4.53 -4.07 5.36
CA MET A 164 -5.17 -4.22 6.68
C MET A 164 -5.96 -2.98 7.07
N LEU A 165 -5.50 -1.77 6.73
CA LEU A 165 -6.26 -0.53 6.94
C LEU A 165 -7.59 -0.58 6.18
N VAL A 166 -7.55 -0.94 4.90
CA VAL A 166 -8.76 -1.06 4.08
C VAL A 166 -9.70 -2.14 4.63
N LEU A 167 -9.17 -3.31 4.98
CA LEU A 167 -9.98 -4.40 5.55
C LEU A 167 -10.57 -4.01 6.92
N GLY A 168 -9.81 -3.28 7.75
CA GLY A 168 -10.30 -2.78 9.03
C GLY A 168 -11.46 -1.81 8.88
N PHE A 169 -11.43 -0.96 7.86
CA PHE A 169 -12.54 -0.04 7.55
C PHE A 169 -13.75 -0.78 6.96
N GLU A 170 -13.55 -1.72 6.04
CA GLU A 170 -14.62 -2.49 5.39
C GLU A 170 -15.25 -3.56 6.31
N GLY A 171 -14.50 -4.01 7.31
CA GLY A 171 -14.88 -5.12 8.21
C GLY A 171 -14.56 -6.51 7.66
N MET A 172 -14.34 -7.45 8.56
CA MET A 172 -13.97 -8.84 8.25
C MET A 172 -14.98 -9.59 7.38
N ASP A 173 -16.26 -9.24 7.45
CA ASP A 173 -17.31 -9.85 6.61
C ASP A 173 -17.09 -9.57 5.11
N ASN A 174 -16.29 -8.54 4.78
CA ASN A 174 -15.97 -8.15 3.41
C ASN A 174 -14.61 -8.69 2.92
N ILE A 175 -13.94 -9.55 3.67
CA ILE A 175 -12.58 -10.03 3.36
C ILE A 175 -12.43 -10.60 1.94
N GLU A 176 -13.38 -11.39 1.47
CA GLU A 176 -13.36 -11.96 0.11
C GLU A 176 -13.43 -10.87 -0.96
N THR A 177 -14.26 -9.84 -0.74
CA THR A 177 -14.40 -8.71 -1.65
C THR A 177 -13.10 -7.89 -1.68
N VAL A 178 -12.54 -7.57 -0.52
CA VAL A 178 -11.30 -6.81 -0.40
C VAL A 178 -10.12 -7.58 -1.02
N CYS A 179 -10.00 -8.89 -0.75
CA CYS A 179 -9.01 -9.76 -1.39
C CYS A 179 -9.17 -9.77 -2.92
N SER A 180 -10.38 -9.96 -3.43
CA SER A 180 -10.63 -9.99 -4.88
C SER A 180 -10.26 -8.70 -5.60
N ARG A 181 -10.31 -7.55 -4.90
CA ARG A 181 -10.03 -6.23 -5.47
C ARG A 181 -8.56 -5.81 -5.40
N TYR A 182 -7.87 -6.18 -4.31
CA TYR A 182 -6.60 -5.57 -3.96
C TYR A 182 -5.46 -6.55 -3.71
N SER A 183 -5.72 -7.86 -3.57
CA SER A 183 -4.64 -8.83 -3.31
C SER A 183 -3.62 -8.93 -4.44
N ASP A 184 -3.99 -8.56 -5.67
CA ASP A 184 -3.06 -8.46 -6.80
C ASP A 184 -1.92 -7.46 -6.52
N LEU A 185 -2.25 -6.26 -6.01
CA LEU A 185 -1.27 -5.27 -5.61
C LEU A 185 -0.46 -5.73 -4.39
N VAL A 186 -1.14 -6.35 -3.40
CA VAL A 186 -0.46 -6.91 -2.21
C VAL A 186 0.57 -7.96 -2.60
N ALA A 187 0.25 -8.84 -3.56
CA ALA A 187 1.20 -9.84 -4.04
C ALA A 187 2.42 -9.20 -4.70
N VAL A 188 2.22 -8.16 -5.50
CA VAL A 188 3.31 -7.46 -6.20
C VAL A 188 4.25 -6.80 -5.21
N GLY A 189 3.75 -5.97 -4.29
CA GLY A 189 4.57 -5.27 -3.29
C GLY A 189 5.26 -6.24 -2.33
N THR A 190 4.51 -7.18 -1.73
CA THR A 190 5.06 -8.17 -0.78
C THR A 190 6.20 -9.00 -1.37
N ILE A 191 6.07 -9.43 -2.65
CA ILE A 191 7.11 -10.20 -3.33
C ILE A 191 8.31 -9.31 -3.69
N ALA A 192 8.06 -8.08 -4.12
CA ALA A 192 9.09 -7.13 -4.50
C ALA A 192 9.95 -6.69 -3.31
N ASP A 193 9.35 -6.50 -2.15
CA ASP A 193 10.01 -6.15 -0.89
C ASP A 193 10.68 -7.37 -0.21
N VAL A 194 10.64 -8.53 -0.88
CA VAL A 194 11.29 -9.77 -0.41
C VAL A 194 10.82 -10.20 0.98
N MET A 195 9.60 -9.87 1.35
CA MET A 195 9.04 -10.26 2.64
C MET A 195 8.87 -11.79 2.74
N PRO A 196 9.02 -12.37 3.94
CA PRO A 196 8.83 -13.79 4.15
C PRO A 196 7.45 -14.26 3.68
N LEU A 197 7.38 -15.14 2.67
CA LEU A 197 6.13 -15.72 2.15
C LEU A 197 5.62 -16.84 3.06
N GLN A 198 5.23 -16.48 4.28
CA GLN A 198 4.68 -17.34 5.32
C GLN A 198 3.37 -16.73 5.86
N GLY A 199 2.53 -17.52 6.47
CA GLY A 199 1.29 -17.07 7.12
C GLY A 199 0.46 -16.14 6.24
N VAL A 200 0.17 -14.95 6.74
CA VAL A 200 -0.66 -13.94 6.05
C VAL A 200 -0.06 -13.51 4.70
N ASN A 201 1.26 -13.26 4.63
CA ASN A 201 1.91 -12.88 3.39
C ASN A 201 1.76 -13.96 2.31
N ARG A 202 1.86 -15.23 2.70
CA ARG A 202 1.66 -16.34 1.77
C ARG A 202 0.23 -16.44 1.29
N ALA A 203 -0.74 -16.31 2.20
CA ALA A 203 -2.16 -16.36 1.86
C ALA A 203 -2.56 -15.23 0.90
N LEU A 204 -2.16 -13.99 1.21
CA LEU A 204 -2.42 -12.83 0.37
C LEU A 204 -1.69 -12.91 -0.97
N SER A 205 -0.41 -13.32 -0.99
CA SER A 205 0.35 -13.44 -2.25
C SER A 205 -0.20 -14.55 -3.14
N ALA A 206 -0.61 -15.69 -2.58
CA ALA A 206 -1.23 -16.77 -3.36
C ALA A 206 -2.55 -16.31 -3.98
N ARG A 207 -3.42 -15.67 -3.18
CA ARG A 207 -4.67 -15.09 -3.66
C ARG A 207 -4.43 -14.02 -4.71
N GLY A 208 -3.46 -13.14 -4.49
CA GLY A 208 -3.11 -12.07 -5.43
C GLY A 208 -2.59 -12.60 -6.77
N ILE A 209 -1.75 -13.63 -6.77
CA ILE A 209 -1.30 -14.29 -7.99
C ILE A 209 -2.49 -14.89 -8.77
N GLU A 210 -3.51 -15.41 -8.09
CA GLU A 210 -4.74 -15.87 -8.75
C GLU A 210 -5.49 -14.70 -9.40
N GLU A 211 -5.64 -13.57 -8.70
CA GLU A 211 -6.31 -12.38 -9.25
C GLU A 211 -5.51 -11.77 -10.42
N ILE A 212 -4.16 -11.74 -10.36
CA ILE A 212 -3.30 -11.36 -11.47
C ILE A 212 -3.56 -12.23 -12.70
N ASN A 213 -3.62 -13.55 -12.53
CA ASN A 213 -3.89 -14.50 -13.61
C ASN A 213 -5.32 -14.39 -14.17
N ARG A 214 -6.27 -13.81 -13.41
CA ARG A 214 -7.61 -13.44 -13.90
C ARG A 214 -7.59 -12.18 -14.76
N GLY A 215 -6.53 -11.38 -14.68
CA GLY A 215 -6.29 -10.22 -15.52
C GLY A 215 -7.25 -9.05 -15.32
N ARG A 216 -7.79 -8.88 -14.10
CA ARG A 216 -8.79 -7.83 -13.83
C ARG A 216 -8.21 -6.43 -13.87
N ARG A 217 -7.02 -6.22 -13.28
CA ARG A 217 -6.33 -4.93 -13.32
C ARG A 217 -5.66 -4.72 -14.67
N VAL A 218 -6.20 -3.79 -15.45
CA VAL A 218 -5.81 -3.55 -16.85
C VAL A 218 -4.31 -3.22 -16.95
N GLY A 219 -3.84 -2.27 -16.13
CA GLY A 219 -2.44 -1.83 -16.18
C GLY A 219 -1.44 -2.95 -15.83
N LEU A 220 -1.73 -3.72 -14.79
CA LEU A 220 -0.85 -4.84 -14.39
C LEU A 220 -0.83 -5.93 -15.48
N ARG A 221 -1.97 -6.25 -16.07
CA ARG A 221 -2.06 -7.19 -17.19
C ARG A 221 -1.24 -6.73 -18.39
N VAL A 222 -1.33 -5.46 -18.76
CA VAL A 222 -0.56 -4.90 -19.88
C VAL A 222 0.93 -4.95 -19.58
N LEU A 223 1.37 -4.51 -18.40
CA LEU A 223 2.77 -4.56 -17.99
C LEU A 223 3.34 -5.98 -18.03
N ILE A 224 2.58 -6.98 -17.55
CA ILE A 224 2.99 -8.38 -17.58
C ILE A 224 3.15 -8.87 -19.02
N ASN A 225 2.20 -8.58 -19.89
CA ASN A 225 2.26 -8.99 -21.30
C ASN A 225 3.45 -8.39 -22.06
N GLU A 226 3.86 -7.18 -21.71
CA GLU A 226 5.07 -6.55 -22.26
C GLU A 226 6.36 -7.09 -21.64
N ALA A 227 6.30 -7.46 -20.36
CA ALA A 227 7.47 -7.90 -19.61
C ALA A 227 7.87 -9.36 -19.89
N VAL A 228 6.89 -10.23 -20.12
CA VAL A 228 7.09 -11.68 -20.26
C VAL A 228 6.17 -12.31 -21.29
N GLN A 229 6.63 -13.44 -21.88
CA GLN A 229 5.85 -14.25 -22.82
C GLN A 229 5.29 -15.52 -22.13
N GLU A 230 5.14 -15.50 -20.82
CA GLU A 230 4.65 -16.64 -20.08
C GLU A 230 3.12 -16.64 -20.02
N GLU A 231 2.50 -17.81 -20.21
CA GLU A 231 1.04 -17.98 -20.15
C GLU A 231 0.50 -17.80 -18.72
N ARG A 232 1.33 -18.00 -17.69
CA ARG A 232 0.91 -17.95 -16.29
C ARG A 232 1.92 -17.25 -15.40
N VAL A 233 1.43 -16.26 -14.68
CA VAL A 233 2.21 -15.50 -13.68
C VAL A 233 2.40 -16.33 -12.41
N ASN A 234 3.60 -16.28 -11.87
CA ASN A 234 3.99 -16.83 -10.58
C ASN A 234 4.86 -15.82 -9.83
N SER A 235 5.29 -16.15 -8.60
CA SER A 235 6.12 -15.24 -7.80
C SER A 235 7.45 -14.88 -8.45
N GLY A 236 8.02 -15.78 -9.24
CA GLY A 236 9.27 -15.52 -9.99
C GLY A 236 9.06 -14.47 -11.08
N VAL A 237 7.96 -14.53 -11.83
CA VAL A 237 7.61 -13.50 -12.83
C VAL A 237 7.45 -12.14 -12.15
N ILE A 238 6.76 -12.09 -11.01
CA ILE A 238 6.59 -10.83 -10.26
C ILE A 238 7.95 -10.29 -9.81
N GLY A 239 8.74 -11.11 -9.10
CA GLY A 239 10.00 -10.65 -8.49
C GLY A 239 11.10 -10.33 -9.49
N PHE A 240 11.18 -11.07 -10.61
CA PHE A 240 12.31 -10.95 -11.55
C PHE A 240 11.96 -10.23 -12.86
N SER A 241 10.68 -10.04 -13.18
CA SER A 241 10.28 -9.38 -14.42
C SER A 241 9.43 -8.13 -14.20
N VAL A 242 8.45 -8.16 -13.31
CA VAL A 242 7.53 -7.03 -13.07
C VAL A 242 8.15 -6.01 -12.10
N ALA A 243 8.53 -6.45 -10.91
CA ALA A 243 9.06 -5.58 -9.86
C ALA A 243 10.30 -4.76 -10.29
N PRO A 244 11.28 -5.31 -11.02
CA PRO A 244 12.43 -4.52 -11.47
C PRO A 244 12.07 -3.35 -12.38
N ARG A 245 11.03 -3.47 -13.21
CA ARG A 245 10.56 -2.39 -14.11
C ARG A 245 9.93 -1.26 -13.33
N ILE A 246 9.10 -1.58 -12.36
CA ILE A 246 8.47 -0.59 -11.47
C ILE A 246 9.55 0.11 -10.64
N ASN A 247 10.50 -0.62 -10.06
CA ASN A 247 11.63 -0.05 -9.32
C ASN A 247 12.51 0.87 -10.18
N ALA A 248 12.69 0.54 -11.46
CA ALA A 248 13.44 1.41 -12.38
C ALA A 248 12.70 2.75 -12.58
N ALA A 249 11.39 2.73 -12.72
CA ALA A 249 10.57 3.94 -12.81
C ALA A 249 10.72 4.85 -11.58
N GLY A 250 10.62 4.28 -10.38
CA GLY A 250 10.84 5.02 -9.14
C GLY A 250 12.22 5.69 -9.05
N ARG A 251 13.25 5.04 -9.63
CA ARG A 251 14.62 5.60 -9.67
C ARG A 251 14.82 6.68 -10.72
N LEU A 252 14.01 6.70 -11.76
CA LEU A 252 14.09 7.64 -12.89
C LEU A 252 13.12 8.82 -12.75
N GLY A 253 12.50 9.02 -11.58
CA GLY A 253 11.53 10.09 -11.36
C GLY A 253 10.19 9.87 -12.06
N CYS A 254 9.82 8.62 -12.32
CA CYS A 254 8.59 8.25 -13.02
C CYS A 254 7.67 7.35 -12.17
N ALA A 255 7.77 7.44 -10.84
CA ALA A 255 6.93 6.67 -9.90
C ALA A 255 5.43 6.89 -10.18
N ASP A 256 5.04 8.12 -10.50
CA ASP A 256 3.68 8.47 -10.91
C ASP A 256 3.18 7.63 -12.08
N CYS A 257 4.05 7.32 -13.06
CA CYS A 257 3.66 6.48 -14.20
C CYS A 257 3.24 5.07 -13.77
N ALA A 258 3.87 4.54 -12.71
CA ALA A 258 3.53 3.22 -12.20
C ALA A 258 2.22 3.25 -11.38
N VAL A 259 1.99 4.30 -10.60
CA VAL A 259 0.71 4.49 -9.90
C VAL A 259 -0.42 4.63 -10.91
N GLU A 260 -0.30 5.53 -11.89
CA GLU A 260 -1.34 5.73 -12.92
C GLU A 260 -1.57 4.45 -13.73
N LEU A 261 -0.53 3.67 -14.02
CA LEU A 261 -0.67 2.36 -14.65
C LEU A 261 -1.56 1.42 -13.84
N PHE A 262 -1.41 1.39 -12.53
CA PHE A 262 -2.24 0.52 -11.67
C PHE A 262 -3.65 1.05 -11.45
N LEU A 263 -3.88 2.35 -11.65
CA LEU A 263 -5.18 3.00 -11.45
C LEU A 263 -6.02 3.06 -12.73
N THR A 264 -5.41 2.99 -13.92
CA THR A 264 -6.16 3.13 -15.17
C THR A 264 -6.96 1.89 -15.55
N ASP A 265 -8.18 2.12 -16.06
CA ASP A 265 -9.03 1.10 -16.71
C ASP A 265 -8.90 1.12 -18.26
N SER A 266 -8.15 2.07 -18.81
CA SER A 266 -7.95 2.24 -20.25
C SER A 266 -6.79 1.39 -20.75
N CYS A 267 -7.07 0.41 -21.63
CA CYS A 267 -6.01 -0.40 -22.25
C CYS A 267 -5.00 0.45 -23.05
N ARG A 268 -5.45 1.52 -23.70
CA ARG A 268 -4.59 2.41 -24.48
C ARG A 268 -3.62 3.16 -23.55
N GLU A 269 -4.14 3.77 -22.50
CA GLU A 269 -3.34 4.49 -21.52
C GLU A 269 -2.36 3.55 -20.80
N ALA A 270 -2.83 2.33 -20.45
CA ALA A 270 -1.97 1.30 -19.85
C ALA A 270 -0.79 0.93 -20.77
N GLN A 271 -1.01 0.83 -22.10
CA GLN A 271 0.07 0.56 -23.06
C GLN A 271 1.08 1.71 -23.12
N GLU A 272 0.59 2.97 -23.14
CA GLU A 272 1.45 4.14 -23.16
C GLU A 272 2.30 4.24 -21.85
N LEU A 273 1.69 3.93 -20.71
CA LEU A 273 2.37 3.94 -19.41
C LEU A 273 3.35 2.76 -19.26
N ALA A 274 2.93 1.54 -19.62
CA ALA A 274 3.79 0.37 -19.55
C ALA A 274 5.03 0.51 -20.47
N GLY A 275 4.87 1.10 -21.65
CA GLY A 275 5.99 1.39 -22.54
C GLY A 275 7.02 2.38 -21.96
N LYS A 276 6.65 3.21 -20.97
CA LYS A 276 7.61 4.05 -20.24
C LYS A 276 8.38 3.29 -19.15
N LEU A 277 7.84 2.14 -18.71
CA LEU A 277 8.44 1.29 -17.68
C LEU A 277 9.29 0.15 -18.27
N CYS A 278 9.21 -0.10 -19.56
CA CYS A 278 9.94 -1.12 -20.31
C CYS A 278 11.03 -0.51 -21.18
#